data_2af9698c8d31295a1b0a2655d8c965a6
#
_entry.id   2af9698c8d31295a1b0a2655d8c965a6
#
_cell.length_a   1.000
_cell.length_b   1.000
_cell.length_c   1.000
_cell.angle_alpha   90.00
_cell.angle_beta   90.00
_cell.angle_gamma   90.00
#
_symmetry.space_group_name_H-M   'P 1'
#
loop_
_entity.id
_entity.type
_entity.pdbx_description
1 polymer ?
#
loop_
_entity_poly.entity_id
_entity_poly.type
_entity_poly.pdbx_seq_one_letter_code
_entity_poly.pdbx_strand_id
1 'polypeptide(L)'
;MRNIRKIFVTAFGIVSLTAGAFAVDLSGTTSVNVTSDTAADAKAIALNQARRQILNQVLGKYADPTQVQVAVKNAKSSELMNLISSSSIDGEQQSNTAYSANISMTLDGDAVRQFLTENNIQNWLSDDNAAGANGVMILVSMSDRVANWMELKRIARNAGIDLNTKYIMGNQATIELPVNSRAAFISAARAAGWRYSDTDGAVRIWK
;
A
#
# COMPACT_ATOMS: atom_id res chain seq x y z
N MET A 1 21.70 27.21 -60.67
CA MET A 1 22.33 26.33 -59.66
C MET A 1 21.89 26.79 -58.27
N ARG A 2 20.97 26.11 -57.70
CA ARG A 2 20.39 26.49 -56.37
C ARG A 2 20.88 25.49 -55.34
N ASN A 3 21.74 25.94 -54.43
CA ASN A 3 22.28 25.15 -53.32
C ASN A 3 21.21 24.99 -52.22
N ILE A 4 20.72 23.77 -52.01
CA ILE A 4 19.86 23.40 -50.93
C ILE A 4 20.74 23.02 -49.72
N ARG A 5 20.76 23.89 -48.70
CA ARG A 5 21.38 23.60 -47.41
C ARG A 5 20.44 22.69 -46.63
N LYS A 6 20.87 21.46 -46.36
CA LYS A 6 20.18 20.52 -45.45
C LYS A 6 20.41 20.98 -44.01
N ILE A 7 19.36 21.42 -43.35
CA ILE A 7 19.36 21.69 -41.90
C ILE A 7 19.08 20.37 -41.20
N PHE A 8 20.06 19.83 -40.46
CA PHE A 8 19.88 18.72 -39.53
C PHE A 8 19.31 19.29 -38.23
N VAL A 9 18.04 19.05 -37.94
CA VAL A 9 17.43 19.30 -36.65
C VAL A 9 17.66 18.05 -35.79
N THR A 10 18.61 18.13 -34.87
CA THR A 10 18.83 17.11 -33.84
C THR A 10 17.79 17.31 -32.76
N ALA A 11 16.74 16.48 -32.77
CA ALA A 11 15.77 16.42 -31.66
C ALA A 11 16.41 15.79 -30.43
N PHE A 12 16.75 16.59 -29.45
CA PHE A 12 17.21 16.16 -28.16
C PHE A 12 15.94 15.68 -27.37
N GLY A 13 15.73 14.39 -27.37
CA GLY A 13 14.65 13.78 -26.59
C GLY A 13 14.97 13.89 -25.09
N ILE A 14 14.25 14.77 -24.40
CA ILE A 14 14.24 14.81 -22.93
C ILE A 14 13.45 13.59 -22.47
N VAL A 15 14.16 12.55 -22.05
CA VAL A 15 13.56 11.44 -21.28
C VAL A 15 13.30 11.97 -19.87
N SER A 16 12.09 12.44 -19.64
CA SER A 16 11.59 12.71 -18.30
C SER A 16 11.43 11.37 -17.59
N LEU A 17 12.39 11.00 -16.73
CA LEU A 17 12.19 9.98 -15.72
C LEU A 17 11.11 10.52 -14.76
N THR A 18 9.86 10.16 -14.99
CA THR A 18 8.83 10.26 -13.97
C THR A 18 9.19 9.23 -12.91
N ALA A 19 9.75 9.69 -11.79
CA ALA A 19 9.77 8.91 -10.58
C ALA A 19 8.31 8.62 -10.24
N GLY A 20 7.86 7.39 -10.54
CA GLY A 20 6.54 6.92 -10.14
C GLY A 20 6.50 6.90 -8.61
N ALA A 21 5.86 7.88 -8.02
CA ALA A 21 5.39 7.75 -6.64
C ALA A 21 4.40 6.58 -6.67
N PHE A 22 4.77 5.46 -6.06
CA PHE A 22 3.85 4.35 -5.86
C PHE A 22 2.83 4.79 -4.81
N ALA A 23 1.74 5.38 -5.29
CA ALA A 23 0.59 5.66 -4.45
C ALA A 23 0.01 4.32 -3.96
N VAL A 24 -0.32 4.24 -2.69
CA VAL A 24 -1.05 3.11 -2.11
C VAL A 24 -2.36 2.96 -2.90
N ASP A 25 -2.58 1.79 -3.50
CA ASP A 25 -3.83 1.53 -4.23
C ASP A 25 -4.95 1.23 -3.24
N LEU A 26 -5.66 2.26 -2.86
CA LEU A 26 -6.83 2.19 -1.99
C LEU A 26 -8.13 1.97 -2.79
N SER A 27 -8.05 1.30 -3.93
CA SER A 27 -9.21 0.99 -4.77
C SER A 27 -9.61 -0.49 -4.65
N GLY A 28 -10.90 -0.73 -4.74
CA GLY A 28 -11.48 -2.07 -4.73
C GLY A 28 -12.75 -2.16 -5.55
N THR A 29 -13.04 -3.38 -6.03
CA THR A 29 -14.25 -3.68 -6.82
C THR A 29 -14.91 -4.93 -6.27
N THR A 30 -16.24 -4.94 -6.22
CA THR A 30 -17.03 -6.12 -5.86
C THR A 30 -18.30 -6.19 -6.69
N SER A 31 -18.78 -7.41 -6.92
CA SER A 31 -20.10 -7.66 -7.53
C SER A 31 -21.11 -7.96 -6.44
N VAL A 32 -22.27 -7.36 -6.54
CA VAL A 32 -23.38 -7.60 -5.60
C VAL A 32 -24.63 -8.09 -6.35
N ASN A 33 -25.38 -8.97 -5.67
CA ASN A 33 -26.70 -9.42 -6.12
C ASN A 33 -27.56 -9.64 -4.88
N VAL A 34 -28.57 -8.79 -4.71
CA VAL A 34 -29.41 -8.75 -3.51
C VAL A 34 -30.86 -8.76 -3.91
N THR A 35 -31.67 -9.53 -3.17
CA THR A 35 -33.12 -9.55 -3.25
C THR A 35 -33.72 -9.05 -1.94
N SER A 36 -34.75 -8.20 -2.00
CA SER A 36 -35.47 -7.65 -0.87
C SER A 36 -36.95 -7.46 -1.21
N ASP A 37 -37.72 -6.88 -0.29
CA ASP A 37 -39.17 -6.63 -0.53
C ASP A 37 -39.38 -5.64 -1.65
N THR A 38 -38.50 -4.66 -1.81
CA THR A 38 -38.53 -3.68 -2.89
C THR A 38 -37.17 -3.53 -3.57
N ALA A 39 -37.16 -3.08 -4.82
CA ALA A 39 -35.90 -2.77 -5.52
C ALA A 39 -35.08 -1.68 -4.83
N ALA A 40 -35.72 -0.71 -4.20
CA ALA A 40 -35.04 0.35 -3.46
C ALA A 40 -34.30 -0.19 -2.22
N ASP A 41 -34.95 -1.08 -1.48
CA ASP A 41 -34.33 -1.75 -0.33
C ASP A 41 -33.20 -2.67 -0.77
N ALA A 42 -33.43 -3.46 -1.85
CA ALA A 42 -32.38 -4.30 -2.44
C ALA A 42 -31.13 -3.50 -2.80
N LYS A 43 -31.30 -2.34 -3.45
CA LYS A 43 -30.21 -1.42 -3.79
C LYS A 43 -29.48 -0.87 -2.56
N ALA A 44 -30.22 -0.42 -1.55
CA ALA A 44 -29.67 0.12 -0.31
C ALA A 44 -28.82 -0.94 0.43
N ILE A 45 -29.34 -2.16 0.53
CA ILE A 45 -28.62 -3.31 1.13
C ILE A 45 -27.37 -3.64 0.31
N ALA A 46 -27.48 -3.73 -1.02
CA ALA A 46 -26.38 -4.03 -1.93
C ALA A 46 -25.22 -3.03 -1.81
N LEU A 47 -25.53 -1.73 -1.81
CA LEU A 47 -24.53 -0.67 -1.66
C LEU A 47 -23.83 -0.73 -0.29
N ASN A 48 -24.56 -1.02 0.79
CA ASN A 48 -23.98 -1.16 2.12
C ASN A 48 -23.08 -2.40 2.19
N GLN A 49 -23.51 -3.50 1.59
CA GLN A 49 -22.77 -4.75 1.52
C GLN A 49 -21.48 -4.61 0.71
N ALA A 50 -21.56 -3.98 -0.48
CA ALA A 50 -20.41 -3.68 -1.31
C ALA A 50 -19.38 -2.83 -0.57
N ARG A 51 -19.82 -1.77 0.12
CA ARG A 51 -18.94 -0.91 0.91
C ARG A 51 -18.16 -1.69 1.94
N ARG A 52 -18.83 -2.52 2.75
CA ARG A 52 -18.17 -3.33 3.78
C ARG A 52 -17.21 -4.35 3.18
N GLN A 53 -17.57 -4.97 2.07
CA GLN A 53 -16.71 -5.94 1.37
C GLN A 53 -15.46 -5.27 0.83
N ILE A 54 -15.59 -4.13 0.13
CA ILE A 54 -14.46 -3.39 -0.44
C ILE A 54 -13.54 -2.88 0.67
N LEU A 55 -14.09 -2.31 1.75
CA LEU A 55 -13.29 -1.86 2.89
C LEU A 55 -12.50 -3.00 3.50
N ASN A 56 -13.12 -4.16 3.77
CA ASN A 56 -12.42 -5.32 4.30
C ASN A 56 -11.33 -5.82 3.33
N GLN A 57 -11.62 -5.85 2.04
CA GLN A 57 -10.68 -6.30 1.01
C GLN A 57 -9.49 -5.34 0.85
N VAL A 58 -9.75 -4.04 0.81
CA VAL A 58 -8.71 -3.02 0.58
C VAL A 58 -7.87 -2.83 1.84
N LEU A 59 -8.50 -2.57 2.98
CA LEU A 59 -7.78 -2.32 4.23
C LEU A 59 -7.07 -3.56 4.76
N GLY A 60 -7.63 -4.76 4.54
CA GLY A 60 -7.00 -6.02 4.91
C GLY A 60 -5.71 -6.34 4.16
N LYS A 61 -5.39 -5.62 3.05
CA LYS A 61 -4.09 -5.70 2.37
C LYS A 61 -2.99 -4.98 3.16
N TYR A 62 -3.36 -3.97 3.95
CA TYR A 62 -2.44 -3.02 4.57
C TYR A 62 -2.43 -3.07 6.10
N ALA A 63 -3.43 -3.70 6.72
CA ALA A 63 -3.58 -3.84 8.16
C ALA A 63 -4.01 -5.27 8.51
N ASP A 64 -4.05 -5.62 9.80
CA ASP A 64 -4.51 -6.94 10.25
C ASP A 64 -5.96 -7.18 9.80
N PRO A 65 -6.23 -8.18 8.94
CA PRO A 65 -7.56 -8.42 8.37
C PRO A 65 -8.64 -8.69 9.44
N THR A 66 -8.25 -9.32 10.55
CA THR A 66 -9.20 -9.65 11.64
C THR A 66 -9.64 -8.40 12.37
N GLN A 67 -8.69 -7.51 12.68
CA GLN A 67 -8.98 -6.23 13.33
C GLN A 67 -9.81 -5.32 12.43
N VAL A 68 -9.43 -5.24 11.13
CA VAL A 68 -10.18 -4.49 10.12
C VAL A 68 -11.63 -4.99 10.03
N GLN A 69 -11.85 -6.31 9.96
CA GLN A 69 -13.19 -6.89 9.87
C GLN A 69 -14.06 -6.51 11.08
N VAL A 70 -13.50 -6.55 12.28
CA VAL A 70 -14.20 -6.15 13.52
C VAL A 70 -14.52 -4.65 13.48
N ALA A 71 -13.58 -3.81 13.12
CA ALA A 71 -13.79 -2.35 13.02
C ALA A 71 -14.88 -2.00 12.00
N VAL A 72 -14.78 -2.54 10.78
CA VAL A 72 -15.78 -2.31 9.70
C VAL A 72 -17.15 -2.85 10.08
N LYS A 73 -17.23 -3.98 10.80
CA LYS A 73 -18.50 -4.54 11.28
C LYS A 73 -19.20 -3.64 12.30
N ASN A 74 -18.43 -3.03 13.20
CA ASN A 74 -18.96 -2.22 14.31
C ASN A 74 -19.23 -0.77 13.89
N ALA A 75 -18.60 -0.29 12.82
CA ALA A 75 -18.75 1.08 12.35
C ALA A 75 -20.14 1.35 11.79
N LYS A 76 -20.63 2.58 11.99
CA LYS A 76 -21.89 3.06 11.42
C LYS A 76 -21.74 3.25 9.91
N SER A 77 -22.84 3.13 9.17
CA SER A 77 -22.83 3.32 7.71
C SER A 77 -22.34 4.72 7.29
N SER A 78 -22.62 5.75 8.09
CA SER A 78 -22.12 7.12 7.84
C SER A 78 -20.61 7.21 7.98
N GLU A 79 -20.02 6.58 8.98
CA GLU A 79 -18.57 6.53 9.17
C GLU A 79 -17.89 5.84 7.97
N LEU A 80 -18.44 4.70 7.54
CA LEU A 80 -17.91 3.98 6.38
C LEU A 80 -18.08 4.76 5.07
N MET A 81 -19.10 5.63 4.94
CA MET A 81 -19.26 6.52 3.78
C MET A 81 -18.16 7.56 3.71
N ASN A 82 -17.75 8.10 4.83
CA ASN A 82 -16.69 9.11 4.91
C ASN A 82 -15.31 8.58 4.49
N LEU A 83 -15.14 7.25 4.46
CA LEU A 83 -13.89 6.62 4.00
C LEU A 83 -13.78 6.55 2.47
N ILE A 84 -14.82 6.92 1.73
CA ILE A 84 -14.89 6.75 0.27
C ILE A 84 -14.73 8.11 -0.40
N SER A 85 -13.68 8.26 -1.20
CA SER A 85 -13.46 9.47 -2.01
C SER A 85 -14.23 9.45 -3.32
N SER A 86 -14.39 8.27 -3.93
CA SER A 86 -15.16 8.11 -5.17
C SER A 86 -15.76 6.72 -5.30
N SER A 87 -16.85 6.60 -6.06
CA SER A 87 -17.45 5.31 -6.38
C SER A 87 -18.03 5.31 -7.79
N SER A 88 -17.99 4.16 -8.46
CA SER A 88 -18.69 3.91 -9.73
C SER A 88 -19.53 2.65 -9.64
N ILE A 89 -20.59 2.60 -10.42
CA ILE A 89 -21.52 1.48 -10.53
C ILE A 89 -21.61 1.11 -12.00
N ASP A 90 -21.27 -0.14 -12.32
CA ASP A 90 -21.30 -0.65 -13.67
C ASP A 90 -22.18 -1.90 -13.76
N GLY A 91 -22.82 -2.11 -14.93
CA GLY A 91 -23.66 -3.27 -15.17
C GLY A 91 -24.88 -3.35 -14.25
N GLU A 92 -25.44 -2.21 -13.85
CA GLU A 92 -26.61 -2.15 -12.98
C GLU A 92 -27.82 -2.85 -13.61
N GLN A 93 -28.39 -3.80 -12.89
CA GLN A 93 -29.63 -4.48 -13.25
C GLN A 93 -30.59 -4.43 -12.07
N GLN A 94 -31.83 -4.08 -12.33
CA GLN A 94 -32.86 -3.91 -11.32
C GLN A 94 -34.17 -4.57 -11.75
N SER A 95 -34.80 -5.32 -10.86
CA SER A 95 -36.16 -5.83 -10.99
C SER A 95 -37.01 -5.23 -9.86
N ASN A 96 -38.26 -5.67 -9.72
CA ASN A 96 -39.15 -5.18 -8.66
C ASN A 96 -38.64 -5.46 -7.24
N THR A 97 -37.84 -6.52 -7.08
CA THR A 97 -37.35 -7.03 -5.76
C THR A 97 -35.87 -7.31 -5.73
N ALA A 98 -35.15 -7.22 -6.86
CA ALA A 98 -33.74 -7.57 -6.91
C ALA A 98 -32.91 -6.45 -7.53
N TYR A 99 -31.65 -6.37 -7.06
CA TYR A 99 -30.65 -5.45 -7.55
C TYR A 99 -29.31 -6.15 -7.70
N SER A 100 -28.65 -5.97 -8.83
CA SER A 100 -27.29 -6.45 -9.06
C SER A 100 -26.44 -5.41 -9.78
N ALA A 101 -25.16 -5.33 -9.43
CA ALA A 101 -24.20 -4.41 -10.04
C ALA A 101 -22.75 -4.79 -9.71
N ASN A 102 -21.83 -4.27 -10.51
CA ASN A 102 -20.41 -4.20 -10.17
C ASN A 102 -20.12 -2.83 -9.58
N ILE A 103 -19.58 -2.78 -8.37
CA ILE A 103 -19.35 -1.54 -7.63
C ILE A 103 -17.86 -1.41 -7.39
N SER A 104 -17.29 -0.30 -7.86
CA SER A 104 -15.89 0.06 -7.60
C SER A 104 -15.86 1.28 -6.68
N MET A 105 -14.93 1.28 -5.72
CA MET A 105 -14.74 2.40 -4.79
C MET A 105 -13.26 2.67 -4.62
N THR A 106 -12.92 3.97 -4.50
CA THR A 106 -11.60 4.44 -4.09
C THR A 106 -11.75 5.08 -2.72
N LEU A 107 -10.85 4.74 -1.80
CA LEU A 107 -10.90 5.24 -0.43
C LEU A 107 -10.08 6.53 -0.29
N ASP A 108 -10.47 7.35 0.66
CA ASP A 108 -9.71 8.52 1.09
C ASP A 108 -8.61 8.10 2.08
N GLY A 109 -7.36 8.38 1.75
CA GLY A 109 -6.21 7.94 2.55
C GLY A 109 -6.17 8.55 3.94
N ASP A 110 -6.56 9.82 4.09
CA ASP A 110 -6.54 10.52 5.39
C ASP A 110 -7.69 10.02 6.28
N ALA A 111 -8.88 9.86 5.72
CA ALA A 111 -10.02 9.28 6.43
C ALA A 111 -9.75 7.83 6.86
N VAL A 112 -9.12 7.03 6.01
CA VAL A 112 -8.69 5.66 6.35
C VAL A 112 -7.69 5.67 7.50
N ARG A 113 -6.69 6.56 7.47
CA ARG A 113 -5.70 6.70 8.55
C ARG A 113 -6.37 7.02 9.88
N GLN A 114 -7.28 7.98 9.88
CA GLN A 114 -8.03 8.35 11.06
C GLN A 114 -8.85 7.18 11.59
N PHE A 115 -9.61 6.51 10.73
CA PHE A 115 -10.44 5.35 11.10
C PHE A 115 -9.63 4.21 11.73
N LEU A 116 -8.48 3.85 11.12
CA LEU A 116 -7.63 2.79 11.66
C LEU A 116 -7.02 3.19 13.01
N THR A 117 -6.62 4.45 13.18
CA THR A 117 -6.09 4.98 14.44
C THR A 117 -7.15 4.98 15.54
N GLU A 118 -8.37 5.44 15.26
CA GLU A 118 -9.50 5.47 16.21
C GLU A 118 -9.92 4.07 16.65
N ASN A 119 -9.74 3.07 15.79
CA ASN A 119 -10.01 1.66 16.11
C ASN A 119 -8.79 0.93 16.70
N ASN A 120 -7.72 1.64 17.07
CA ASN A 120 -6.48 1.09 17.62
C ASN A 120 -5.80 0.05 16.72
N ILE A 121 -6.02 0.12 15.41
CA ILE A 121 -5.37 -0.74 14.42
C ILE A 121 -4.01 -0.13 14.11
N GLN A 122 -2.97 -0.71 14.72
CA GLN A 122 -1.59 -0.28 14.55
C GLN A 122 -0.91 -1.07 13.42
N ASN A 123 0.27 -0.59 12.99
CA ASN A 123 1.09 -1.22 11.94
C ASN A 123 0.46 -1.23 10.53
N TRP A 124 -0.46 -0.35 10.25
CA TRP A 124 -0.86 -0.09 8.88
C TRP A 124 0.11 0.90 8.21
N LEU A 125 0.08 1.00 6.89
CA LEU A 125 0.96 1.90 6.14
C LEU A 125 0.68 3.37 6.50
N SER A 126 1.58 3.99 7.26
CA SER A 126 1.60 5.45 7.42
C SER A 126 2.30 6.10 6.23
N ASP A 127 1.94 7.34 5.88
CA ASP A 127 2.51 8.07 4.74
C ASP A 127 4.02 8.26 4.80
N ASP A 128 4.60 8.27 5.99
CA ASP A 128 6.05 8.33 6.18
C ASP A 128 6.77 7.06 5.68
N ASN A 129 6.01 5.97 5.43
CA ASN A 129 6.47 4.72 4.85
C ASN A 129 5.82 4.41 3.49
N ALA A 130 5.07 5.33 2.92
CA ALA A 130 4.37 5.17 1.63
C ALA A 130 5.30 5.18 0.40
N ALA A 131 6.59 4.98 0.59
CA ALA A 131 7.53 4.71 -0.48
C ALA A 131 7.51 3.23 -0.86
N GLY A 132 6.37 2.74 -1.35
CA GLY A 132 6.23 1.39 -1.86
C GLY A 132 5.13 0.62 -1.14
N ALA A 133 4.08 0.27 -1.84
CA ALA A 133 2.83 -0.31 -1.37
C ALA A 133 2.94 -1.64 -0.57
N ASN A 134 4.13 -2.14 -0.28
CA ASN A 134 4.36 -3.43 0.38
C ASN A 134 5.65 -3.51 1.22
N GLY A 135 6.31 -2.41 1.58
CA GLY A 135 7.62 -2.50 2.22
C GLY A 135 7.88 -1.50 3.35
N VAL A 136 8.63 -1.94 4.34
CA VAL A 136 9.21 -1.08 5.38
C VAL A 136 10.60 -0.63 4.94
N MET A 137 10.83 0.68 4.93
CA MET A 137 12.14 1.24 4.64
C MET A 137 13.05 1.12 5.86
N ILE A 138 14.26 0.60 5.64
CA ILE A 138 15.29 0.49 6.66
C ILE A 138 16.54 1.24 6.20
N LEU A 139 17.00 2.14 7.04
CA LEU A 139 18.27 2.81 6.87
C LEU A 139 19.40 1.95 7.45
N VAL A 140 20.36 1.64 6.63
CA VAL A 140 21.52 0.80 6.98
C VAL A 140 22.76 1.66 7.01
N SER A 141 23.50 1.62 8.13
CA SER A 141 24.84 2.21 8.23
C SER A 141 25.87 1.12 8.47
N MET A 142 26.95 1.12 7.70
CA MET A 142 27.95 0.08 7.64
C MET A 142 29.34 0.64 7.98
N SER A 143 30.09 0.00 8.87
CA SER A 143 31.50 0.34 9.11
C SER A 143 32.39 -0.14 7.95
N ASP A 144 32.14 -1.35 7.45
CA ASP A 144 32.73 -1.88 6.22
C ASP A 144 31.60 -2.13 5.19
N ARG A 145 31.59 -1.32 4.13
CA ARG A 145 30.53 -1.37 3.13
C ARG A 145 30.38 -2.74 2.48
N VAL A 146 31.50 -3.36 2.08
CA VAL A 146 31.44 -4.61 1.31
C VAL A 146 31.12 -5.78 2.22
N ALA A 147 31.86 -5.94 3.33
CA ALA A 147 31.68 -7.05 4.23
C ALA A 147 30.31 -7.01 4.91
N ASN A 148 29.89 -5.85 5.44
CA ASN A 148 28.60 -5.71 6.10
C ASN A 148 27.43 -5.87 5.11
N TRP A 149 27.56 -5.36 3.88
CA TRP A 149 26.53 -5.54 2.87
C TRP A 149 26.34 -7.00 2.46
N MET A 150 27.43 -7.72 2.25
CA MET A 150 27.37 -9.16 1.94
C MET A 150 26.77 -9.97 3.10
N GLU A 151 27.13 -9.62 4.33
CA GLU A 151 26.56 -10.24 5.53
C GLU A 151 25.05 -9.98 5.62
N LEU A 152 24.60 -8.73 5.40
CA LEU A 152 23.19 -8.37 5.45
C LEU A 152 22.37 -9.13 4.41
N LYS A 153 22.89 -9.25 3.19
CA LYS A 153 22.28 -10.07 2.14
C LYS A 153 22.19 -11.55 2.53
N ARG A 154 23.22 -12.07 3.19
CA ARG A 154 23.20 -13.45 3.68
C ARG A 154 22.17 -13.66 4.78
N ILE A 155 22.04 -12.70 5.72
CA ILE A 155 21.04 -12.72 6.79
C ILE A 155 19.63 -12.76 6.17
N ALA A 156 19.32 -11.85 5.24
CA ALA A 156 18.04 -11.81 4.57
C ALA A 156 17.71 -13.13 3.83
N ARG A 157 18.67 -13.64 3.07
CA ARG A 157 18.52 -14.90 2.33
C ARG A 157 18.28 -16.10 3.26
N ASN A 158 19.02 -16.20 4.36
CA ASN A 158 18.85 -17.27 5.33
C ASN A 158 17.50 -17.21 6.05
N ALA A 159 16.94 -16.02 6.18
CA ALA A 159 15.60 -15.79 6.73
C ALA A 159 14.48 -15.91 5.69
N GLY A 160 14.80 -16.23 4.42
CA GLY A 160 13.82 -16.30 3.33
C GLY A 160 13.20 -14.94 2.98
N ILE A 161 13.91 -13.84 3.24
CA ILE A 161 13.41 -12.48 3.06
C ILE A 161 14.01 -11.89 1.79
N ASP A 162 13.15 -11.42 0.91
CA ASP A 162 13.56 -10.64 -0.27
C ASP A 162 13.90 -9.21 0.14
N LEU A 163 15.13 -8.81 -0.15
CA LEU A 163 15.72 -7.56 0.24
C LEU A 163 15.79 -6.63 -0.97
N ASN A 164 14.85 -5.69 -1.06
CA ASN A 164 14.84 -4.72 -2.14
C ASN A 164 15.76 -3.53 -1.80
N THR A 165 16.83 -3.37 -2.57
CA THR A 165 17.79 -2.28 -2.39
C THR A 165 17.33 -1.05 -3.17
N LYS A 166 17.00 0.03 -2.48
CA LYS A 166 16.62 1.30 -3.12
C LYS A 166 17.83 2.10 -3.58
N TYR A 167 18.79 2.31 -2.71
CA TYR A 167 20.09 2.90 -3.08
C TYR A 167 21.19 2.54 -2.07
N ILE A 168 22.45 2.68 -2.52
CA ILE A 168 23.63 2.58 -1.69
C ILE A 168 24.51 3.79 -2.00
N MET A 169 24.91 4.55 -0.97
CA MET A 169 25.77 5.71 -1.10
C MET A 169 26.81 5.71 0.04
N GLY A 170 28.09 5.56 -0.33
CA GLY A 170 29.16 5.43 0.67
C GLY A 170 28.95 4.23 1.58
N ASN A 171 28.91 4.47 2.87
CA ASN A 171 28.69 3.46 3.91
C ASN A 171 27.22 3.36 4.36
N GLN A 172 26.32 3.95 3.59
CA GLN A 172 24.88 3.92 3.88
C GLN A 172 24.12 3.21 2.76
N ALA A 173 23.06 2.50 3.12
CA ALA A 173 22.12 1.92 2.19
C ALA A 173 20.70 2.16 2.69
N THR A 174 19.75 2.24 1.76
CA THR A 174 18.34 2.18 2.05
C THR A 174 17.78 0.92 1.42
N ILE A 175 17.17 0.10 2.24
CA ILE A 175 16.53 -1.14 1.82
C ILE A 175 15.06 -1.10 2.15
N GLU A 176 14.28 -1.84 1.37
CA GLU A 176 12.87 -2.06 1.60
C GLU A 176 12.63 -3.55 1.85
N LEU A 177 11.85 -3.85 2.85
CA LEU A 177 11.44 -5.22 3.20
C LEU A 177 9.91 -5.31 3.19
N PRO A 178 9.35 -6.49 2.87
CA PRO A 178 7.93 -6.76 3.13
C PRO A 178 7.59 -6.50 4.60
N VAL A 179 6.43 -5.86 4.86
CA VAL A 179 6.02 -5.46 6.22
C VAL A 179 6.06 -6.62 7.22
N ASN A 180 5.57 -7.78 6.81
CA ASN A 180 5.55 -9.00 7.61
C ASN A 180 6.93 -9.61 7.87
N SER A 181 7.97 -9.21 7.12
CA SER A 181 9.34 -9.70 7.26
C SER A 181 10.21 -8.84 8.19
N ARG A 182 9.73 -7.64 8.59
CA ARG A 182 10.50 -6.68 9.40
C ARG A 182 11.00 -7.30 10.70
N ALA A 183 10.11 -7.89 11.49
CA ALA A 183 10.45 -8.43 12.80
C ALA A 183 11.47 -9.58 12.69
N ALA A 184 11.27 -10.49 11.74
CA ALA A 184 12.19 -11.59 11.47
C ALA A 184 13.56 -11.11 11.02
N PHE A 185 13.61 -10.12 10.11
CA PHE A 185 14.86 -9.53 9.64
C PHE A 185 15.65 -8.84 10.75
N ILE A 186 14.98 -7.98 11.55
CA ILE A 186 15.64 -7.29 12.67
C ILE A 186 16.14 -8.28 13.71
N SER A 187 15.36 -9.31 14.03
CA SER A 187 15.80 -10.38 14.95
C SER A 187 17.05 -11.09 14.43
N ALA A 188 17.08 -11.48 13.16
CA ALA A 188 18.22 -12.13 12.54
C ALA A 188 19.45 -11.21 12.44
N ALA A 189 19.26 -9.92 12.13
CA ALA A 189 20.33 -8.94 12.09
C ALA A 189 20.94 -8.72 13.49
N ARG A 190 20.11 -8.61 14.54
CA ARG A 190 20.59 -8.49 15.93
C ARG A 190 21.36 -9.73 16.38
N ALA A 191 20.90 -10.91 16.03
CA ALA A 191 21.62 -12.16 16.31
C ALA A 191 23.01 -12.21 15.65
N ALA A 192 23.19 -11.52 14.52
CA ALA A 192 24.46 -11.36 13.81
C ALA A 192 25.28 -10.15 14.31
N GLY A 193 24.89 -9.50 15.42
CA GLY A 193 25.63 -8.41 16.04
C GLY A 193 25.33 -7.01 15.47
N TRP A 194 24.28 -6.86 14.64
CA TRP A 194 23.81 -5.55 14.21
C TRP A 194 23.06 -4.85 15.34
N ARG A 195 23.24 -3.55 15.43
CA ARG A 195 22.46 -2.68 16.32
C ARG A 195 21.20 -2.20 15.61
N TYR A 196 20.19 -1.84 16.38
CA TYR A 196 18.87 -1.46 15.88
C TYR A 196 18.32 -0.28 16.68
N SER A 197 17.65 0.63 16.00
CA SER A 197 16.83 1.69 16.59
C SER A 197 15.57 1.90 15.74
N ASP A 198 14.48 2.23 16.41
CA ASP A 198 13.16 2.53 15.87
C ASP A 198 12.63 3.84 16.47
N THR A 199 13.53 4.78 16.69
CA THR A 199 13.19 6.11 17.23
C THR A 199 12.85 7.03 16.05
N ASP A 200 11.91 7.93 16.24
CA ASP A 200 11.50 8.95 15.27
C ASP A 200 10.84 8.39 13.97
N GLY A 201 10.16 7.24 14.06
CA GLY A 201 9.45 6.65 12.92
C GLY A 201 10.35 6.05 11.82
N ALA A 202 11.68 6.15 11.94
CA ALA A 202 12.62 5.59 11.00
C ALA A 202 13.33 4.36 11.59
N VAL A 203 13.22 3.23 10.90
CA VAL A 203 13.94 2.01 11.25
C VAL A 203 15.39 2.14 10.80
N ARG A 204 16.33 2.02 11.73
CA ARG A 204 17.76 2.09 11.48
C ARG A 204 18.46 0.86 12.00
N ILE A 205 19.39 0.33 11.22
CA ILE A 205 20.32 -0.73 11.65
C ILE A 205 21.75 -0.33 11.32
N TRP A 206 22.68 -0.70 12.16
CA TRP A 206 24.10 -0.38 11.92
C TRP A 206 25.06 -1.41 12.55
N LYS A 207 26.28 -1.45 11.97
CA LYS A 207 27.37 -2.30 12.42
C LYS A 207 28.72 -1.61 12.25
#